data_1f96a5e76ea78ae215acb1477a6c7f07
#
_entry.id   1f96a5e76ea78ae215acb1477a6c7f07
#
_cell.length_a   1.000
_cell.length_b   1.000
_cell.length_c   1.000
_cell.angle_alpha   90.00
_cell.angle_beta   90.00
_cell.angle_gamma   90.00
#
_symmetry.space_group_name_H-M   'P 1'
#
loop_
_entity.id
_entity.type
_entity.pdbx_description
1 polymer ?
#
loop_
_entity_poly.entity_id
_entity_poly.type
_entity_poly.pdbx_seq_one_letter_code
_entity_poly.pdbx_strand_id
1 'polypeptide(L)'
;VSENVGVKHLLNIKTVAERRENMLWFRTPDKVYFKKGCMPVALDELGNVLHKKKAFIVTDSFLYKNGYVAPIEQKLDELGIQHTCFFEVAPDPTLQCAEKGVDQMRAFEPDTIIALGGGSAMDAAKIMWVMYEHPEADFEDMAMDFMDIRKRVFTFPKMGEKAYFVAIPTSSGTGSEVTPFAIITDAETGVKWPIADYELLPNMAIVDVDNMMTQPKGLTSASGIDVMTHAIEAYVSIMATDYTDGLALKAAKAVFEYLPRAYDNGANDPEAREKMANASCMAGMAFANAFLGLNHSMAHKLG
;
A
#
# COMPACT_ATOMS: atom_id res chain seq x y z
N VAL A 1 -40.56 24.18 8.96
CA VAL A 1 -40.10 25.19 8.00
C VAL A 1 -40.25 24.58 6.62
N SER A 2 -41.25 25.04 5.86
CA SER A 2 -41.45 24.58 4.48
C SER A 2 -40.42 25.28 3.58
N GLU A 3 -39.45 24.57 3.08
CA GLU A 3 -38.67 25.06 1.94
C GLU A 3 -39.62 25.25 0.76
N ASN A 4 -39.62 26.42 0.18
CA ASN A 4 -40.38 26.66 -1.05
C ASN A 4 -39.91 25.71 -2.15
N VAL A 5 -40.84 25.00 -2.75
CA VAL A 5 -40.54 24.14 -3.91
C VAL A 5 -40.11 25.01 -5.08
N GLY A 6 -38.80 25.03 -5.35
CA GLY A 6 -38.22 25.72 -6.50
C GLY A 6 -38.05 24.80 -7.70
N VAL A 7 -37.68 25.37 -8.83
CA VAL A 7 -37.46 24.65 -10.10
C VAL A 7 -36.51 23.46 -9.92
N LYS A 8 -35.48 23.57 -9.07
CA LYS A 8 -34.54 22.47 -8.76
C LYS A 8 -35.22 21.21 -8.21
N HIS A 9 -36.39 21.33 -7.54
CA HIS A 9 -37.14 20.22 -6.98
C HIS A 9 -38.07 19.53 -8.00
N LEU A 10 -38.30 20.19 -9.12
CA LEU A 10 -39.10 19.68 -10.26
C LEU A 10 -38.21 19.04 -11.32
N LEU A 11 -36.91 19.23 -11.27
CA LEU A 11 -35.95 18.65 -12.19
C LEU A 11 -35.51 17.27 -11.71
N ASN A 12 -35.78 16.26 -12.56
CA ASN A 12 -35.19 14.94 -12.34
C ASN A 12 -33.75 14.95 -12.89
N ILE A 13 -32.78 15.15 -11.99
CA ILE A 13 -31.38 15.15 -12.36
C ILE A 13 -30.98 13.68 -12.60
N LYS A 14 -30.70 13.36 -13.85
CA LYS A 14 -30.08 12.07 -14.22
C LYS A 14 -28.59 12.27 -14.37
N THR A 15 -27.84 11.55 -13.57
CA THR A 15 -26.40 11.45 -13.77
C THR A 15 -26.15 10.45 -14.90
N VAL A 16 -25.63 10.92 -16.02
CA VAL A 16 -25.16 10.08 -17.12
C VAL A 16 -23.66 9.92 -16.93
N ALA A 17 -23.24 8.72 -16.54
CA ALA A 17 -21.84 8.37 -16.49
C ALA A 17 -21.42 7.86 -17.88
N GLU A 18 -20.64 8.64 -18.59
CA GLU A 18 -20.06 8.23 -19.87
C GLU A 18 -18.62 7.79 -19.65
N ARG A 19 -18.25 6.64 -20.22
CA ARG A 19 -16.86 6.21 -20.28
C ARG A 19 -16.15 7.07 -21.32
N ARG A 20 -15.38 8.07 -20.86
CA ARG A 20 -14.67 8.97 -21.78
C ARG A 20 -13.24 8.52 -22.07
N GLU A 21 -12.56 7.89 -21.12
CA GLU A 21 -11.17 7.51 -21.24
C GLU A 21 -10.91 6.15 -20.62
N ASN A 22 -10.04 5.38 -21.25
CA ASN A 22 -9.48 4.16 -20.68
C ASN A 22 -8.11 4.46 -20.08
N MET A 23 -7.64 3.56 -19.22
CA MET A 23 -6.23 3.53 -18.85
C MET A 23 -5.39 3.29 -20.11
N LEU A 24 -4.44 4.19 -20.40
CA LEU A 24 -3.58 4.10 -21.57
C LEU A 24 -2.18 3.57 -21.25
N TRP A 25 -1.91 3.30 -19.99
CA TRP A 25 -0.63 2.82 -19.49
C TRP A 25 -0.85 1.97 -18.23
N PHE A 26 0.15 1.17 -17.92
CA PHE A 26 0.17 0.28 -16.76
C PHE A 26 1.45 0.57 -15.95
N ARG A 27 1.32 0.78 -14.65
CA ARG A 27 2.43 1.13 -13.78
C ARG A 27 2.47 0.23 -12.55
N THR A 28 3.68 -0.22 -12.20
CA THR A 28 3.99 -1.02 -11.02
C THR A 28 5.29 -0.51 -10.41
N PRO A 29 5.69 -0.96 -9.21
CA PRO A 29 7.06 -0.74 -8.73
C PRO A 29 8.11 -1.13 -9.75
N ASP A 30 9.25 -0.47 -9.72
CA ASP A 30 10.38 -0.76 -10.64
C ASP A 30 10.85 -2.21 -10.49
N LYS A 31 10.82 -2.73 -9.25
CA LYS A 31 11.17 -4.11 -8.93
C LYS A 31 10.25 -4.72 -7.89
N VAL A 32 9.89 -5.97 -8.11
CA VAL A 32 9.18 -6.80 -7.15
C VAL A 32 9.98 -8.08 -6.93
N TYR A 33 10.58 -8.19 -5.76
CA TYR A 33 11.18 -9.43 -5.30
C TYR A 33 10.11 -10.34 -4.71
N PHE A 34 10.12 -11.60 -5.05
CA PHE A 34 9.17 -12.58 -4.55
C PHE A 34 9.85 -13.95 -4.40
N LYS A 35 9.42 -14.72 -3.52
CA LYS A 35 9.80 -16.04 -3.04
C LYS A 35 10.36 -16.01 -1.63
N LYS A 36 10.28 -17.16 -1.00
CA LYS A 36 10.87 -17.41 0.30
C LYS A 36 12.37 -17.09 0.30
N GLY A 37 12.80 -16.27 1.26
CA GLY A 37 14.20 -15.89 1.46
C GLY A 37 14.71 -14.86 0.46
N CYS A 38 13.85 -14.12 -0.25
CA CYS A 38 14.29 -13.09 -1.18
C CYS A 38 14.72 -11.78 -0.50
N MET A 39 14.30 -11.54 0.75
CA MET A 39 14.55 -10.28 1.43
C MET A 39 16.05 -9.93 1.55
N PRO A 40 16.96 -10.82 2.00
CA PRO A 40 18.38 -10.48 2.05
C PRO A 40 18.97 -10.13 0.68
N VAL A 41 18.54 -10.84 -0.37
CA VAL A 41 19.01 -10.59 -1.75
C VAL A 41 18.54 -9.23 -2.26
N ALA A 42 17.28 -8.88 -1.97
CA ALA A 42 16.73 -7.57 -2.35
C ALA A 42 17.42 -6.43 -1.61
N LEU A 43 17.68 -6.59 -0.32
CA LEU A 43 18.36 -5.58 0.50
C LEU A 43 19.82 -5.38 0.08
N ASP A 44 20.50 -6.43 -0.48
CA ASP A 44 21.85 -6.28 -1.06
C ASP A 44 21.91 -5.19 -2.14
N GLU A 45 20.84 -4.96 -2.89
CA GLU A 45 20.82 -3.88 -3.88
C GLU A 45 20.99 -2.49 -3.27
N LEU A 46 20.47 -2.27 -2.06
CA LEU A 46 20.56 -0.96 -1.40
C LEU A 46 22.02 -0.52 -1.24
N GLY A 47 22.90 -1.43 -0.80
CA GLY A 47 24.31 -1.14 -0.63
C GLY A 47 25.12 -1.29 -1.92
N ASN A 48 24.99 -2.44 -2.59
CA ASN A 48 25.89 -2.85 -3.67
C ASN A 48 25.57 -2.22 -5.02
N VAL A 49 24.32 -1.85 -5.27
CA VAL A 49 23.87 -1.29 -6.55
C VAL A 49 23.45 0.17 -6.41
N LEU A 50 22.63 0.48 -5.42
CA LEU A 50 22.06 1.82 -5.22
C LEU A 50 22.93 2.70 -4.32
N HIS A 51 23.95 2.13 -3.68
CA HIS A 51 24.93 2.82 -2.84
C HIS A 51 24.31 3.66 -1.72
N LYS A 52 23.17 3.20 -1.18
CA LYS A 52 22.46 3.85 -0.08
C LYS A 52 23.29 3.83 1.20
N LYS A 53 23.06 4.81 2.07
CA LYS A 53 23.88 5.02 3.29
C LYS A 53 23.08 5.05 4.58
N LYS A 54 21.80 5.50 4.51
CA LYS A 54 20.97 5.71 5.70
C LYS A 54 19.55 5.20 5.45
N ALA A 55 19.16 4.15 6.16
CA ALA A 55 17.84 3.56 6.07
C ALA A 55 16.97 3.90 7.28
N PHE A 56 15.76 4.39 7.05
CA PHE A 56 14.74 4.63 8.06
C PHE A 56 13.66 3.56 7.96
N ILE A 57 13.54 2.72 8.98
CA ILE A 57 12.56 1.63 9.02
C ILE A 57 11.28 2.13 9.68
N VAL A 58 10.13 1.89 9.05
CA VAL A 58 8.80 2.22 9.57
C VAL A 58 8.02 0.93 9.79
N THR A 59 7.54 0.70 11.01
CA THR A 59 6.79 -0.50 11.39
C THR A 59 5.88 -0.24 12.58
N ASP A 60 5.16 -1.26 13.03
CA ASP A 60 4.39 -1.23 14.27
C ASP A 60 5.13 -1.85 15.46
N SER A 61 4.61 -1.61 16.66
CA SER A 61 5.23 -2.07 17.90
C SER A 61 5.20 -3.59 18.09
N PHE A 62 4.24 -4.29 17.45
CA PHE A 62 4.16 -5.74 17.51
C PHE A 62 5.29 -6.38 16.71
N LEU A 63 5.47 -5.97 15.47
CA LEU A 63 6.52 -6.48 14.60
C LEU A 63 7.90 -6.17 15.16
N TYR A 64 8.11 -4.96 15.69
CA TYR A 64 9.37 -4.58 16.32
C TYR A 64 9.71 -5.48 17.54
N LYS A 65 8.76 -5.63 18.48
CA LYS A 65 8.95 -6.43 19.69
C LYS A 65 9.11 -7.92 19.45
N ASN A 66 8.55 -8.42 18.34
CA ASN A 66 8.63 -9.84 17.96
C ASN A 66 9.80 -10.15 17.01
N GLY A 67 10.71 -9.19 16.80
CA GLY A 67 11.97 -9.45 16.10
C GLY A 67 11.89 -9.48 14.57
N TYR A 68 10.80 -9.00 13.96
CA TYR A 68 10.69 -8.95 12.50
C TYR A 68 11.63 -7.94 11.84
N VAL A 69 12.04 -6.92 12.60
CA VAL A 69 12.97 -5.88 12.14
C VAL A 69 14.41 -6.39 12.16
N ALA A 70 14.75 -7.26 13.09
CA ALA A 70 16.12 -7.71 13.32
C ALA A 70 16.86 -8.26 12.08
N PRO A 71 16.24 -9.08 11.20
CA PRO A 71 16.90 -9.54 9.98
C PRO A 71 17.22 -8.41 8.99
N ILE A 72 16.40 -7.35 8.97
CA ILE A 72 16.63 -6.16 8.14
C ILE A 72 17.81 -5.37 8.73
N GLU A 73 17.79 -5.07 10.02
CA GLU A 73 18.86 -4.35 10.71
C GLU A 73 20.20 -5.06 10.55
N GLN A 74 20.23 -6.39 10.78
CA GLN A 74 21.44 -7.19 10.57
C GLN A 74 21.96 -7.06 9.14
N LYS A 75 21.07 -7.11 8.14
CA LYS A 75 21.48 -6.98 6.74
C LYS A 75 22.01 -5.59 6.41
N LEU A 76 21.40 -4.56 6.96
CA LEU A 76 21.87 -3.18 6.80
C LEU A 76 23.24 -2.97 7.46
N ASP A 77 23.48 -3.58 8.64
CA ASP A 77 24.80 -3.59 9.31
C ASP A 77 25.87 -4.25 8.45
N GLU A 78 25.57 -5.43 7.85
CA GLU A 78 26.48 -6.13 6.94
C GLU A 78 26.86 -5.27 5.73
N LEU A 79 25.94 -4.43 5.27
CA LEU A 79 26.14 -3.51 4.12
C LEU A 79 26.79 -2.18 4.54
N GLY A 80 26.98 -1.93 5.83
CA GLY A 80 27.49 -0.67 6.35
C GLY A 80 26.53 0.51 6.16
N ILE A 81 25.21 0.22 6.11
CA ILE A 81 24.14 1.21 6.00
C ILE A 81 23.67 1.57 7.41
N GLN A 82 23.81 2.83 7.79
CA GLN A 82 23.27 3.33 9.07
C GLN A 82 21.75 3.20 9.05
N HIS A 83 21.15 2.81 10.17
CA HIS A 83 19.71 2.65 10.23
C HIS A 83 19.12 3.12 11.56
N THR A 84 17.84 3.43 11.54
CA THR A 84 17.00 3.67 12.72
C THR A 84 15.60 3.18 12.43
N CYS A 85 14.81 2.94 13.49
CA CYS A 85 13.48 2.35 13.38
C CYS A 85 12.43 3.19 14.11
N PHE A 86 11.39 3.61 13.40
CA PHE A 86 10.16 4.12 13.95
C PHE A 86 9.14 2.99 14.03
N PHE A 87 8.74 2.63 15.25
CA PHE A 87 7.85 1.46 15.50
C PHE A 87 6.55 1.82 16.20
N GLU A 88 6.12 3.08 16.13
CA GLU A 88 4.93 3.56 16.81
C GLU A 88 3.69 3.62 15.90
N VAL A 89 3.73 2.99 14.72
CA VAL A 89 2.56 2.97 13.85
C VAL A 89 1.44 2.15 14.49
N ALA A 90 0.28 2.78 14.68
CA ALA A 90 -0.93 2.13 15.15
C ALA A 90 -1.78 1.63 13.97
N PRO A 91 -2.70 0.66 14.18
CA PRO A 91 -3.77 0.41 13.23
C PRO A 91 -4.52 1.72 12.95
N ASP A 92 -4.93 1.94 11.69
CA ASP A 92 -5.59 3.18 11.28
C ASP A 92 -4.68 4.41 11.52
N PRO A 93 -3.56 4.55 10.80
CA PRO A 93 -2.51 5.51 11.11
C PRO A 93 -3.01 6.94 11.01
N THR A 94 -2.52 7.79 11.92
CA THR A 94 -2.92 9.20 11.98
C THR A 94 -1.84 10.14 11.43
N LEU A 95 -2.25 11.34 10.98
CA LEU A 95 -1.33 12.41 10.59
C LEU A 95 -0.34 12.72 11.71
N GLN A 96 -0.82 12.79 12.95
CA GLN A 96 0.01 13.06 14.13
C GLN A 96 1.06 11.97 14.39
N CYS A 97 0.74 10.72 14.04
CA CYS A 97 1.72 9.62 14.08
C CYS A 97 2.77 9.80 12.96
N ALA A 98 2.33 10.18 11.76
CA ALA A 98 3.24 10.43 10.66
C ALA A 98 4.18 11.62 10.94
N GLU A 99 3.68 12.71 11.51
CA GLU A 99 4.48 13.88 11.92
C GLU A 99 5.62 13.52 12.85
N LYS A 100 5.35 12.69 13.88
CA LYS A 100 6.41 12.21 14.80
C LYS A 100 7.50 11.41 14.07
N GLY A 101 7.10 10.57 13.12
CA GLY A 101 8.05 9.81 12.30
C GLY A 101 8.89 10.72 11.41
N VAL A 102 8.27 11.73 10.81
CA VAL A 102 8.95 12.72 9.96
C VAL A 102 9.95 13.56 10.76
N ASP A 103 9.64 13.93 11.99
CA ASP A 103 10.60 14.66 12.84
C ASP A 103 11.86 13.84 13.09
N GLN A 104 11.70 12.53 13.30
CA GLN A 104 12.85 11.61 13.41
C GLN A 104 13.58 11.47 12.06
N MET A 105 12.85 11.39 10.94
CA MET A 105 13.46 11.36 9.60
C MET A 105 14.29 12.62 9.33
N ARG A 106 13.77 13.80 9.66
CA ARG A 106 14.50 15.07 9.47
C ARG A 106 15.81 15.13 10.28
N ALA A 107 15.79 14.57 11.47
CA ALA A 107 16.99 14.50 12.32
C ALA A 107 18.00 13.45 11.81
N PHE A 108 17.53 12.36 11.23
CA PHE A 108 18.37 11.27 10.74
C PHE A 108 18.82 11.45 9.29
N GLU A 109 18.03 12.14 8.45
CA GLU A 109 18.27 12.37 7.01
C GLU A 109 18.47 11.08 6.21
N PRO A 110 17.47 10.17 6.15
CA PRO A 110 17.58 8.93 5.40
C PRO A 110 17.60 9.17 3.88
N ASP A 111 18.33 8.32 3.18
CA ASP A 111 18.27 8.18 1.72
C ASP A 111 17.47 6.94 1.26
N THR A 112 16.94 6.20 2.24
CA THR A 112 16.10 5.02 2.03
C THR A 112 15.06 4.93 3.14
N ILE A 113 13.82 4.64 2.77
CA ILE A 113 12.72 4.34 3.68
C ILE A 113 12.32 2.89 3.46
N ILE A 114 12.25 2.11 4.54
CA ILE A 114 11.83 0.71 4.52
C ILE A 114 10.54 0.56 5.32
N ALA A 115 9.42 0.35 4.65
CA ALA A 115 8.14 0.09 5.29
C ALA A 115 7.98 -1.43 5.51
N LEU A 116 7.95 -1.87 6.76
CA LEU A 116 7.73 -3.27 7.13
C LEU A 116 6.39 -3.41 7.84
N GLY A 117 5.46 -4.16 7.26
CA GLY A 117 4.18 -4.42 7.92
C GLY A 117 3.00 -4.68 7.00
N GLY A 118 1.80 -4.49 7.51
CA GLY A 118 0.57 -4.48 6.73
C GLY A 118 0.29 -3.10 6.12
N GLY A 119 -0.94 -2.92 5.60
CA GLY A 119 -1.36 -1.66 4.98
C GLY A 119 -1.09 -0.42 5.85
N SER A 120 -1.43 -0.47 7.14
CA SER A 120 -1.24 0.67 8.07
C SER A 120 0.21 1.15 8.14
N ALA A 121 1.17 0.23 8.25
CA ALA A 121 2.60 0.59 8.30
C ALA A 121 3.08 1.18 6.97
N MET A 122 2.61 0.61 5.84
CA MET A 122 2.97 1.10 4.51
C MET A 122 2.34 2.45 4.21
N ASP A 123 1.07 2.64 4.55
CA ASP A 123 0.36 3.90 4.33
C ASP A 123 0.99 5.02 5.18
N ALA A 124 1.27 4.76 6.47
CA ALA A 124 2.00 5.70 7.31
C ALA A 124 3.37 6.06 6.73
N ALA A 125 4.13 5.05 6.27
CA ALA A 125 5.45 5.27 5.68
C ALA A 125 5.38 6.10 4.39
N LYS A 126 4.39 5.85 3.51
CA LYS A 126 4.17 6.66 2.29
C LYS A 126 3.85 8.12 2.63
N ILE A 127 3.01 8.35 3.63
CA ILE A 127 2.69 9.71 4.08
C ILE A 127 3.93 10.38 4.70
N MET A 128 4.68 9.66 5.54
CA MET A 128 5.96 10.14 6.08
C MET A 128 6.94 10.50 4.95
N TRP A 129 6.98 9.69 3.89
CA TRP A 129 7.83 9.94 2.73
C TRP A 129 7.48 11.26 2.04
N VAL A 130 6.17 11.50 1.80
CA VAL A 130 5.69 12.79 1.24
C VAL A 130 6.11 13.95 2.14
N MET A 131 5.80 13.89 3.43
CA MET A 131 6.10 14.98 4.38
C MET A 131 7.60 15.23 4.56
N TYR A 132 8.42 14.21 4.37
CA TYR A 132 9.87 14.31 4.44
C TYR A 132 10.47 14.98 3.18
N GLU A 133 10.00 14.58 1.99
CA GLU A 133 10.50 15.14 0.73
C GLU A 133 9.87 16.51 0.43
N HIS A 134 8.60 16.68 0.75
CA HIS A 134 7.77 17.83 0.40
C HIS A 134 7.00 18.36 1.62
N PRO A 135 7.69 19.05 2.55
CA PRO A 135 7.04 19.58 3.74
C PRO A 135 6.01 20.67 3.45
N GLU A 136 6.01 21.22 2.24
CA GLU A 136 5.05 22.19 1.72
C GLU A 136 3.75 21.57 1.21
N ALA A 137 3.69 20.23 1.07
CA ALA A 137 2.53 19.55 0.50
C ALA A 137 1.30 19.65 1.41
N ASP A 138 0.17 20.06 0.84
CA ASP A 138 -1.11 20.15 1.54
C ASP A 138 -1.94 18.89 1.34
N PHE A 139 -2.46 18.30 2.43
CA PHE A 139 -3.21 17.05 2.39
C PHE A 139 -4.60 17.21 1.78
N GLU A 140 -5.25 18.38 1.91
CA GLU A 140 -6.53 18.64 1.25
C GLU A 140 -6.37 18.65 -0.26
N ASP A 141 -5.33 19.33 -0.76
CA ASP A 141 -5.00 19.38 -2.17
C ASP A 141 -4.63 17.98 -2.72
N MET A 142 -3.84 17.22 -1.98
CA MET A 142 -3.47 15.84 -2.36
C MET A 142 -4.68 14.90 -2.37
N ALA A 143 -5.62 15.04 -1.43
CA ALA A 143 -6.84 14.25 -1.39
C ALA A 143 -7.78 14.58 -2.55
N MET A 144 -7.75 15.82 -3.07
CA MET A 144 -8.50 16.18 -4.28
C MET A 144 -8.02 15.44 -5.53
N ASP A 145 -6.76 15.09 -5.61
CA ASP A 145 -6.19 14.31 -6.72
C ASP A 145 -6.77 12.89 -6.80
N PHE A 146 -7.22 12.34 -5.67
CA PHE A 146 -7.92 11.06 -5.61
C PHE A 146 -9.18 11.02 -6.49
N MET A 147 -9.82 12.15 -6.72
CA MET A 147 -11.04 12.24 -7.54
C MET A 147 -10.78 11.95 -9.01
N ASP A 148 -9.60 12.28 -9.51
CA ASP A 148 -9.17 11.93 -10.87
C ASP A 148 -7.64 11.93 -11.02
N ILE A 149 -7.01 10.90 -10.52
CA ILE A 149 -5.56 10.68 -10.55
C ILE A 149 -4.95 10.76 -11.97
N ARG A 150 -5.74 10.53 -13.03
CA ARG A 150 -5.27 10.58 -14.41
C ARG A 150 -5.22 11.99 -14.98
N LYS A 151 -6.16 12.84 -14.56
CA LYS A 151 -6.27 14.22 -15.06
C LYS A 151 -5.38 15.19 -14.31
N ARG A 152 -4.88 14.78 -13.13
CA ARG A 152 -4.04 15.59 -12.28
C ARG A 152 -4.67 16.95 -12.00
N VAL A 153 -5.83 16.94 -11.35
CA VAL A 153 -6.52 18.14 -10.85
C VAL A 153 -5.58 18.93 -9.94
N PHE A 154 -4.79 18.21 -9.16
CA PHE A 154 -3.65 18.71 -8.41
C PHE A 154 -2.36 18.09 -8.98
N THR A 155 -1.29 18.85 -9.06
CA THR A 155 0.01 18.29 -9.47
C THR A 155 0.71 17.73 -8.25
N PHE A 156 0.67 16.40 -8.10
CA PHE A 156 1.37 15.72 -7.03
C PHE A 156 2.89 15.95 -7.16
N PRO A 157 3.59 16.24 -6.06
CA PRO A 157 5.03 16.44 -6.11
C PRO A 157 5.76 15.18 -6.55
N LYS A 158 6.89 15.34 -7.22
CA LYS A 158 7.71 14.20 -7.65
C LYS A 158 8.39 13.58 -6.45
N MET A 159 8.24 12.26 -6.31
CA MET A 159 8.78 11.50 -5.20
C MET A 159 10.08 10.77 -5.57
N GLY A 160 10.87 10.42 -4.54
CA GLY A 160 12.08 9.60 -4.69
C GLY A 160 13.36 10.39 -4.97
N GLU A 161 13.35 11.71 -4.80
CA GLU A 161 14.56 12.53 -4.97
C GLU A 161 15.47 12.50 -3.74
N LYS A 162 14.88 12.45 -2.52
CA LYS A 162 15.65 12.34 -1.27
C LYS A 162 15.81 10.90 -0.81
N ALA A 163 14.75 10.11 -0.88
CA ALA A 163 14.74 8.77 -0.32
C ALA A 163 14.12 7.73 -1.27
N TYR A 164 14.79 6.60 -1.43
CA TYR A 164 14.30 5.41 -2.13
C TYR A 164 13.32 4.64 -1.24
N PHE A 165 12.16 4.28 -1.74
CA PHE A 165 11.12 3.63 -0.94
C PHE A 165 11.05 2.12 -1.19
N VAL A 166 11.19 1.35 -0.11
CA VAL A 166 11.10 -0.12 -0.10
C VAL A 166 9.91 -0.55 0.73
N ALA A 167 9.04 -1.39 0.19
CA ALA A 167 7.89 -1.94 0.89
C ALA A 167 8.03 -3.45 1.11
N ILE A 168 7.89 -3.89 2.36
CA ILE A 168 8.03 -5.28 2.80
C ILE A 168 6.74 -5.71 3.51
N PRO A 169 5.80 -6.40 2.83
CA PRO A 169 4.57 -6.84 3.45
C PRO A 169 4.77 -7.98 4.44
N THR A 170 3.98 -7.96 5.52
CA THR A 170 3.88 -9.04 6.52
C THR A 170 2.51 -9.70 6.53
N SER A 171 1.62 -9.29 5.64
CA SER A 171 0.29 -9.86 5.44
C SER A 171 -0.03 -9.99 3.95
N SER A 172 -0.88 -10.95 3.61
CA SER A 172 -1.36 -11.16 2.25
C SER A 172 -2.79 -10.62 2.14
N GLY A 173 -2.94 -9.33 1.78
CA GLY A 173 -4.24 -8.68 1.77
C GLY A 173 -4.26 -7.38 0.96
N THR A 174 -3.77 -6.31 1.52
CA THR A 174 -3.95 -4.95 0.97
C THR A 174 -3.23 -4.68 -0.34
N GLY A 175 -2.12 -5.39 -0.61
CA GLY A 175 -1.30 -5.09 -1.78
C GLY A 175 -0.64 -3.71 -1.76
N SER A 176 -0.56 -3.04 -0.59
CA SER A 176 -0.03 -1.67 -0.49
C SER A 176 1.42 -1.56 -0.96
N GLU A 177 2.16 -2.67 -0.96
CA GLU A 177 3.54 -2.74 -1.48
C GLU A 177 3.67 -2.47 -2.98
N VAL A 178 2.56 -2.56 -3.72
CA VAL A 178 2.52 -2.37 -5.18
C VAL A 178 1.45 -1.38 -5.62
N THR A 179 0.93 -0.58 -4.72
CA THR A 179 -0.16 0.36 -5.01
C THR A 179 0.23 1.82 -4.78
N PRO A 180 -0.37 2.76 -5.53
CA PRO A 180 -0.14 4.19 -5.42
C PRO A 180 -1.02 4.87 -4.37
N PHE A 181 -1.57 4.10 -3.41
CA PHE A 181 -2.55 4.59 -2.44
C PHE A 181 -1.96 4.64 -1.05
N ALA A 182 -2.42 5.60 -0.25
CA ALA A 182 -2.24 5.66 1.19
C ALA A 182 -3.47 6.29 1.85
N ILE A 183 -3.92 5.72 2.96
CA ILE A 183 -5.03 6.28 3.74
C ILE A 183 -4.49 6.70 5.09
N ILE A 184 -4.74 7.96 5.44
CA ILE A 184 -4.32 8.55 6.70
C ILE A 184 -5.52 9.22 7.39
N THR A 185 -5.60 9.11 8.70
CA THR A 185 -6.67 9.71 9.48
C THR A 185 -6.18 10.96 10.19
N ASP A 186 -6.92 12.04 10.10
CA ASP A 186 -6.72 13.18 10.99
C ASP A 186 -7.37 12.86 12.34
N ALA A 187 -6.57 12.73 13.39
CA ALA A 187 -7.07 12.37 14.72
C ALA A 187 -7.91 13.47 15.39
N GLU A 188 -7.76 14.73 14.98
CA GLU A 188 -8.53 15.85 15.55
C GLU A 188 -9.95 15.91 14.97
N THR A 189 -10.08 15.70 13.66
CA THR A 189 -11.35 15.80 12.95
C THR A 189 -12.02 14.46 12.70
N GLY A 190 -11.27 13.35 12.81
CA GLY A 190 -11.71 12.00 12.43
C GLY A 190 -11.87 11.81 10.93
N VAL A 191 -11.40 12.74 10.11
CA VAL A 191 -11.47 12.67 8.65
C VAL A 191 -10.39 11.72 8.13
N LYS A 192 -10.79 10.79 7.26
CA LYS A 192 -9.86 9.93 6.52
C LYS A 192 -9.51 10.57 5.19
N TRP A 193 -8.24 10.81 4.98
CA TRP A 193 -7.68 11.35 3.76
C TRP A 193 -7.16 10.23 2.87
N PRO A 194 -7.87 9.86 1.81
CA PRO A 194 -7.35 8.95 0.81
C PRO A 194 -6.43 9.72 -0.13
N ILE A 195 -5.16 9.39 -0.13
CA ILE A 195 -4.15 9.96 -1.02
C ILE A 195 -3.84 8.95 -2.11
N ALA A 196 -3.89 9.37 -3.35
CA ALA A 196 -3.65 8.51 -4.50
C ALA A 196 -2.91 9.27 -5.60
N ASP A 197 -1.66 8.93 -5.80
CA ASP A 197 -0.89 9.31 -6.99
C ASP A 197 0.18 8.25 -7.26
N TYR A 198 0.49 8.02 -8.53
CA TYR A 198 1.51 7.04 -8.91
C TYR A 198 2.92 7.41 -8.46
N GLU A 199 3.14 8.61 -8.01
CA GLU A 199 4.38 8.99 -7.32
C GLU A 199 4.54 8.28 -5.95
N LEU A 200 3.44 7.81 -5.34
CA LEU A 200 3.46 7.00 -4.10
C LEU A 200 3.75 5.52 -4.32
N LEU A 201 3.89 5.06 -5.56
CA LEU A 201 4.31 3.68 -5.79
C LEU A 201 5.68 3.44 -5.16
N PRO A 202 5.84 2.39 -4.34
CA PRO A 202 7.15 1.98 -3.87
C PRO A 202 8.12 1.76 -5.02
N ASN A 203 9.39 2.14 -4.85
CA ASN A 203 10.42 1.83 -5.85
C ASN A 203 10.71 0.34 -5.89
N MET A 204 10.69 -0.32 -4.72
CA MET A 204 10.92 -1.75 -4.58
C MET A 204 9.89 -2.38 -3.64
N ALA A 205 9.31 -3.51 -4.04
CA ALA A 205 8.51 -4.36 -3.18
C ALA A 205 9.26 -5.67 -2.91
N ILE A 206 9.26 -6.13 -1.65
CA ILE A 206 9.93 -7.38 -1.23
C ILE A 206 8.89 -8.31 -0.59
N VAL A 207 8.32 -9.19 -1.40
CA VAL A 207 7.27 -10.14 -1.00
C VAL A 207 7.91 -11.44 -0.55
N ASP A 208 8.51 -11.42 0.64
CA ASP A 208 9.13 -12.61 1.24
C ASP A 208 8.13 -13.34 2.14
N VAL A 209 7.81 -14.58 1.79
CA VAL A 209 6.82 -15.37 2.51
C VAL A 209 7.21 -15.62 3.97
N ASP A 210 8.49 -15.62 4.30
CA ASP A 210 8.95 -15.82 5.69
C ASP A 210 8.34 -14.78 6.64
N ASN A 211 8.07 -13.57 6.16
CA ASN A 211 7.41 -12.52 6.93
C ASN A 211 5.90 -12.79 7.17
N MET A 212 5.30 -13.73 6.47
CA MET A 212 3.85 -14.01 6.52
C MET A 212 3.51 -15.37 7.13
N MET A 213 4.54 -16.20 7.46
CA MET A 213 4.32 -17.55 7.98
C MET A 213 3.52 -17.59 9.27
N THR A 214 3.65 -16.57 10.10
CA THR A 214 2.98 -16.49 11.41
C THR A 214 1.67 -15.70 11.39
N GLN A 215 1.18 -15.31 10.23
CA GLN A 215 -0.08 -14.57 10.10
C GLN A 215 -1.23 -15.35 10.74
N PRO A 216 -1.95 -14.75 11.74
CA PRO A 216 -3.04 -15.45 12.44
C PRO A 216 -4.21 -15.82 11.52
N LYS A 217 -4.96 -16.88 11.90
CA LYS A 217 -6.11 -17.36 11.11
C LYS A 217 -7.15 -16.28 10.82
N GLY A 218 -7.52 -15.47 11.81
CA GLY A 218 -8.47 -14.38 11.63
C GLY A 218 -8.00 -13.36 10.60
N LEU A 219 -6.73 -12.96 10.67
CA LEU A 219 -6.14 -12.07 9.68
C LEU A 219 -6.01 -12.76 8.31
N THR A 220 -5.65 -14.05 8.28
CA THR A 220 -5.54 -14.83 7.03
C THR A 220 -6.88 -14.86 6.27
N SER A 221 -7.99 -15.13 6.97
CA SER A 221 -9.31 -15.17 6.33
C SER A 221 -9.76 -13.78 5.87
N ALA A 222 -9.67 -12.76 6.74
CA ALA A 222 -10.09 -11.41 6.41
C ALA A 222 -9.29 -10.85 5.23
N SER A 223 -7.95 -10.89 5.32
CA SER A 223 -7.09 -10.37 4.26
C SER A 223 -7.18 -11.20 2.96
N GLY A 224 -7.35 -12.53 3.08
CA GLY A 224 -7.49 -13.38 1.89
C GLY A 224 -8.80 -13.15 1.12
N ILE A 225 -9.91 -12.88 1.82
CA ILE A 225 -11.16 -12.47 1.18
C ILE A 225 -11.03 -11.05 0.59
N ASP A 226 -10.28 -10.18 1.23
CA ASP A 226 -9.96 -8.87 0.67
C ASP A 226 -9.20 -8.98 -0.65
N VAL A 227 -8.20 -9.87 -0.76
CA VAL A 227 -7.53 -10.18 -2.04
C VAL A 227 -8.52 -10.62 -3.11
N MET A 228 -9.50 -11.47 -2.75
CA MET A 228 -10.54 -11.90 -3.68
C MET A 228 -11.37 -10.72 -4.16
N THR A 229 -11.75 -9.82 -3.23
CA THR A 229 -12.53 -8.63 -3.54
C THR A 229 -11.76 -7.68 -4.46
N HIS A 230 -10.49 -7.43 -4.15
CA HIS A 230 -9.59 -6.66 -5.01
C HIS A 230 -9.53 -7.21 -6.44
N ALA A 231 -9.34 -8.53 -6.56
CA ALA A 231 -9.25 -9.19 -7.86
C ALA A 231 -10.57 -9.08 -8.65
N ILE A 232 -11.71 -9.31 -7.99
CA ILE A 232 -13.03 -9.22 -8.65
C ILE A 232 -13.34 -7.78 -9.05
N GLU A 233 -13.15 -6.82 -8.15
CA GLU A 233 -13.45 -5.42 -8.46
C GLU A 233 -12.55 -4.86 -9.57
N ALA A 234 -11.26 -5.21 -9.57
CA ALA A 234 -10.35 -4.85 -10.66
C ALA A 234 -10.80 -5.46 -12.00
N TYR A 235 -11.24 -6.72 -11.98
CA TYR A 235 -11.66 -7.43 -13.19
C TYR A 235 -12.95 -6.85 -13.81
N VAL A 236 -13.92 -6.46 -12.97
CA VAL A 236 -15.20 -5.89 -13.46
C VAL A 236 -15.16 -4.37 -13.61
N SER A 237 -14.03 -3.74 -13.33
CA SER A 237 -13.87 -2.29 -13.45
C SER A 237 -14.05 -1.81 -14.87
N ILE A 238 -14.63 -0.63 -15.04
CA ILE A 238 -14.66 0.05 -16.35
C ILE A 238 -13.27 0.46 -16.84
N MET A 239 -12.27 0.40 -15.95
CA MET A 239 -10.85 0.71 -16.21
C MET A 239 -10.03 -0.56 -16.48
N ALA A 240 -10.67 -1.74 -16.45
CA ALA A 240 -10.01 -3.02 -16.69
C ALA A 240 -9.33 -3.07 -18.08
N THR A 241 -8.23 -3.76 -18.14
CA THR A 241 -7.43 -3.98 -19.35
C THR A 241 -6.98 -5.44 -19.41
N ASP A 242 -6.52 -5.91 -20.54
CA ASP A 242 -5.97 -7.27 -20.69
C ASP A 242 -4.83 -7.56 -19.66
N TYR A 243 -4.05 -6.53 -19.30
CA TYR A 243 -2.99 -6.64 -18.30
C TYR A 243 -3.56 -6.83 -16.89
N THR A 244 -4.52 -6.00 -16.49
CA THR A 244 -5.14 -6.09 -15.16
C THR A 244 -5.99 -7.35 -15.03
N ASP A 245 -6.67 -7.77 -16.09
CA ASP A 245 -7.50 -8.97 -16.14
C ASP A 245 -6.68 -10.24 -15.94
N GLY A 246 -5.52 -10.32 -16.59
CA GLY A 246 -4.60 -11.44 -16.43
C GLY A 246 -4.13 -11.61 -14.99
N LEU A 247 -3.79 -10.50 -14.32
CA LEU A 247 -3.37 -10.48 -12.91
C LEU A 247 -4.54 -10.80 -11.97
N ALA A 248 -5.69 -10.16 -12.16
CA ALA A 248 -6.88 -10.34 -11.35
C ALA A 248 -7.40 -11.79 -11.40
N LEU A 249 -7.52 -12.39 -12.58
CA LEU A 249 -7.94 -13.78 -12.75
C LEU A 249 -6.95 -14.76 -12.11
N LYS A 250 -5.66 -14.50 -12.24
CA LYS A 250 -4.64 -15.35 -11.62
C LYS A 250 -4.68 -15.25 -10.11
N ALA A 251 -4.85 -14.05 -9.56
CA ALA A 251 -5.02 -13.81 -8.14
C ALA A 251 -6.27 -14.53 -7.60
N ALA A 252 -7.43 -14.33 -8.21
CA ALA A 252 -8.68 -14.97 -7.81
C ALA A 252 -8.58 -16.49 -7.78
N LYS A 253 -8.01 -17.10 -8.82
CA LYS A 253 -7.78 -18.57 -8.85
C LYS A 253 -6.87 -19.02 -7.70
N ALA A 254 -5.79 -18.29 -7.43
CA ALA A 254 -4.90 -18.62 -6.34
C ALA A 254 -5.60 -18.53 -4.97
N VAL A 255 -6.43 -17.52 -4.75
CA VAL A 255 -7.21 -17.39 -3.51
C VAL A 255 -8.17 -18.58 -3.33
N PHE A 256 -8.91 -18.98 -4.36
CA PHE A 256 -9.80 -20.14 -4.28
C PHE A 256 -9.06 -21.43 -3.91
N GLU A 257 -7.87 -21.62 -4.44
CA GLU A 257 -7.09 -22.85 -4.24
C GLU A 257 -6.35 -22.85 -2.90
N TYR A 258 -5.74 -21.73 -2.52
CA TYR A 258 -4.77 -21.69 -1.44
C TYR A 258 -5.25 -21.02 -0.15
N LEU A 259 -6.29 -20.17 -0.18
CA LEU A 259 -6.80 -19.54 1.05
C LEU A 259 -7.28 -20.57 2.08
N PRO A 260 -8.05 -21.61 1.72
CA PRO A 260 -8.44 -22.66 2.69
C PRO A 260 -7.23 -23.32 3.32
N ARG A 261 -6.21 -23.67 2.55
CA ARG A 261 -4.98 -24.29 3.05
C ARG A 261 -4.19 -23.35 3.97
N ALA A 262 -4.06 -22.08 3.58
CA ALA A 262 -3.38 -21.06 4.37
C ALA A 262 -4.12 -20.79 5.69
N TYR A 263 -5.44 -20.86 5.70
CA TYR A 263 -6.27 -20.72 6.89
C TYR A 263 -6.14 -21.92 7.83
N ASP A 264 -6.22 -23.14 7.30
CA ASP A 264 -6.21 -24.34 8.11
C ASP A 264 -4.85 -24.62 8.74
N ASN A 265 -3.78 -24.51 7.97
CA ASN A 265 -2.42 -24.90 8.39
C ASN A 265 -1.31 -24.00 7.86
N GLY A 266 -1.58 -22.70 7.67
CA GLY A 266 -0.63 -21.78 7.03
C GLY A 266 0.74 -21.69 7.68
N ALA A 267 0.85 -21.89 9.00
CA ALA A 267 2.13 -21.90 9.69
C ALA A 267 3.09 -23.02 9.23
N ASN A 268 2.53 -24.12 8.71
CA ASN A 268 3.28 -25.29 8.21
C ASN A 268 3.08 -25.54 6.71
N ASP A 269 2.42 -24.62 6.00
CA ASP A 269 2.19 -24.71 4.56
C ASP A 269 2.79 -23.47 3.85
N PRO A 270 4.12 -23.46 3.66
CA PRO A 270 4.80 -22.34 3.02
C PRO A 270 4.37 -22.13 1.56
N GLU A 271 3.95 -23.19 0.86
CA GLU A 271 3.41 -23.05 -0.50
C GLU A 271 2.12 -22.23 -0.49
N ALA A 272 1.16 -22.59 0.38
CA ALA A 272 -0.10 -21.83 0.46
C ALA A 272 0.15 -20.37 0.86
N ARG A 273 1.06 -20.11 1.80
CA ARG A 273 1.45 -18.74 2.18
C ARG A 273 2.09 -18.00 1.02
N GLU A 274 3.01 -18.61 0.28
CA GLU A 274 3.64 -17.98 -0.89
C GLU A 274 2.62 -17.68 -1.99
N LYS A 275 1.70 -18.61 -2.26
CA LYS A 275 0.64 -18.40 -3.25
C LYS A 275 -0.31 -17.29 -2.85
N MET A 276 -0.67 -17.18 -1.56
CA MET A 276 -1.49 -16.09 -1.06
C MET A 276 -0.75 -14.74 -1.10
N ALA A 277 0.53 -14.70 -0.77
CA ALA A 277 1.36 -13.51 -0.89
C ALA A 277 1.43 -13.01 -2.35
N ASN A 278 1.71 -13.93 -3.28
CA ASN A 278 1.72 -13.61 -4.71
C ASN A 278 0.34 -13.19 -5.22
N ALA A 279 -0.74 -13.81 -4.73
CA ALA A 279 -2.11 -13.41 -5.08
C ALA A 279 -2.42 -11.99 -4.62
N SER A 280 -2.05 -11.63 -3.38
CA SER A 280 -2.18 -10.27 -2.84
C SER A 280 -1.44 -9.25 -3.70
N CYS A 281 -0.19 -9.54 -4.01
CA CYS A 281 0.64 -8.68 -4.86
C CYS A 281 0.05 -8.51 -6.28
N MET A 282 -0.38 -9.61 -6.92
CA MET A 282 -1.00 -9.55 -8.25
C MET A 282 -2.34 -8.79 -8.25
N ALA A 283 -3.19 -9.01 -7.25
CA ALA A 283 -4.43 -8.26 -7.09
C ALA A 283 -4.15 -6.78 -6.84
N GLY A 284 -3.11 -6.47 -6.04
CA GLY A 284 -2.61 -5.12 -5.81
C GLY A 284 -2.23 -4.42 -7.10
N MET A 285 -1.42 -5.06 -7.94
CA MET A 285 -1.04 -4.52 -9.26
C MET A 285 -2.26 -4.34 -10.18
N ALA A 286 -3.23 -5.25 -10.13
CA ALA A 286 -4.45 -5.15 -10.92
C ALA A 286 -5.27 -3.92 -10.52
N PHE A 287 -5.65 -3.79 -9.24
CA PHE A 287 -6.48 -2.67 -8.83
C PHE A 287 -5.74 -1.33 -8.76
N ALA A 288 -4.43 -1.33 -8.59
CA ALA A 288 -3.63 -0.11 -8.73
C ALA A 288 -3.81 0.56 -10.10
N ASN A 289 -4.12 -0.23 -11.14
CA ASN A 289 -4.29 0.23 -12.51
C ASN A 289 -5.74 0.19 -13.01
N ALA A 290 -6.61 -0.66 -12.44
CA ALA A 290 -8.03 -0.74 -12.78
C ALA A 290 -8.94 -0.05 -11.76
N PHE A 291 -8.41 0.34 -10.61
CA PHE A 291 -9.13 0.85 -9.45
C PHE A 291 -10.08 -0.18 -8.80
N LEU A 292 -10.75 0.26 -7.74
CA LEU A 292 -11.71 -0.52 -6.98
C LEU A 292 -13.14 -0.10 -7.31
N GLY A 293 -14.10 -0.84 -6.77
CA GLY A 293 -15.50 -0.66 -7.09
C GLY A 293 -16.37 -0.31 -5.88
N LEU A 294 -17.60 -0.77 -5.96
CA LEU A 294 -18.67 -0.39 -5.06
C LEU A 294 -18.47 -0.97 -3.64
N ASN A 295 -17.93 -2.20 -3.55
CA ASN A 295 -17.74 -2.86 -2.26
C ASN A 295 -16.76 -2.09 -1.37
N HIS A 296 -15.59 -1.72 -1.93
CA HIS A 296 -14.62 -0.90 -1.21
C HIS A 296 -15.15 0.50 -0.89
N SER A 297 -15.88 1.12 -1.83
CA SER A 297 -16.50 2.43 -1.59
C SER A 297 -17.48 2.40 -0.42
N MET A 298 -18.26 1.32 -0.25
CA MET A 298 -19.16 1.14 0.89
C MET A 298 -18.39 0.84 2.17
N ALA A 299 -17.41 -0.06 2.11
CA ALA A 299 -16.61 -0.45 3.29
C ALA A 299 -15.90 0.76 3.91
N HIS A 300 -15.27 1.62 3.10
CA HIS A 300 -14.63 2.84 3.58
C HIS A 300 -15.56 3.87 4.22
N LYS A 301 -16.89 3.76 4.00
CA LYS A 301 -17.87 4.65 4.63
C LYS A 301 -18.48 4.05 5.89
N LEU A 302 -18.34 2.76 6.10
CA LEU A 302 -18.88 2.03 7.26
C LEU A 302 -17.82 1.81 8.35
N GLY A 303 -16.55 1.83 7.98
CA GLY A 303 -15.41 1.58 8.86
C GLY A 303 -14.79 2.82 9.50
#